data_e58ab0053a171a8799e19e52da24290c
#
_entry.id   e58ab0053a171a8799e19e52da24290c
#
_cell.length_a   1.000
_cell.length_b   1.000
_cell.length_c   1.000
_cell.angle_alpha   90.00
_cell.angle_beta   90.00
_cell.angle_gamma   90.00
#
_symmetry.space_group_name_H-M   'P 1'
#
loop_
_entity.id
_entity.type
_entity.pdbx_description
1 polymer ?
#
loop_
_entity_poly.entity_id
_entity_poly.type
_entity_poly.pdbx_seq_one_letter_code
_entity_poly.pdbx_strand_id
1 'polypeptide(L)'
;MSQADVELLRPELVFFDLEANDAQELFDGLEDRLKPLGYLKDTWRAAIGEREKNYPTGLACPTAQIAIPHTDPVNLERPYIAIVKPKSPIKFQPMGGMGDEVEAKLVINLGIMRDGGQVEMLQKLMGIFMDEAKSANVLSQTTPEGMVSAFGGYLA
;
A
#
# COMPACT_ATOMS: atom_id res chain seq x y z
N MET A 1 7.75 -14.51 4.56
CA MET A 1 7.71 -13.91 3.21
C MET A 1 8.95 -14.33 2.44
N SER A 2 8.84 -14.49 1.14
CA SER A 2 10.00 -14.90 0.35
C SER A 2 11.00 -13.76 0.17
N GLN A 3 12.27 -14.09 -0.07
CA GLN A 3 13.32 -13.11 -0.35
C GLN A 3 12.94 -12.23 -1.56
N ALA A 4 12.27 -12.81 -2.55
CA ALA A 4 11.85 -12.07 -3.74
C ALA A 4 10.87 -10.94 -3.41
N ASP A 5 9.99 -11.13 -2.40
CA ASP A 5 9.05 -10.09 -2.02
C ASP A 5 9.75 -8.94 -1.26
N VAL A 6 10.74 -9.27 -0.43
CA VAL A 6 11.54 -8.24 0.28
C VAL A 6 12.27 -7.35 -0.72
N GLU A 7 12.73 -7.92 -1.83
CA GLU A 7 13.41 -7.18 -2.89
C GLU A 7 12.51 -6.18 -3.62
N LEU A 8 11.18 -6.28 -3.46
CA LEU A 8 10.24 -5.32 -4.03
C LEU A 8 10.17 -4.02 -3.21
N LEU A 9 10.70 -4.02 -1.99
CA LEU A 9 10.80 -2.83 -1.16
C LEU A 9 11.98 -1.99 -1.64
N ARG A 10 11.69 -0.85 -2.25
CA ARG A 10 12.70 0.02 -2.86
C ARG A 10 12.49 1.47 -2.44
N PRO A 11 13.56 2.20 -2.09
CA PRO A 11 13.42 3.60 -1.66
C PRO A 11 12.74 4.49 -2.69
N GLU A 12 12.97 4.25 -3.98
CA GLU A 12 12.35 5.04 -5.05
C GLU A 12 10.84 4.82 -5.18
N LEU A 13 10.29 3.82 -4.49
CA LEU A 13 8.85 3.55 -4.45
C LEU A 13 8.21 3.93 -3.12
N VAL A 14 8.92 4.71 -2.30
CA VAL A 14 8.38 5.28 -1.07
C VAL A 14 8.15 6.77 -1.30
N PHE A 15 6.90 7.22 -1.15
CA PHE A 15 6.51 8.59 -1.49
C PHE A 15 6.03 9.33 -0.24
N PHE A 16 6.75 10.40 0.12
CA PHE A 16 6.36 11.32 1.20
C PHE A 16 5.69 12.59 0.66
N ASP A 17 5.75 12.80 -0.65
CA ASP A 17 5.28 14.01 -1.33
C ASP A 17 4.05 13.79 -2.21
N LEU A 18 3.38 12.66 -2.07
CA LEU A 18 2.17 12.37 -2.82
C LEU A 18 0.96 12.64 -1.94
N GLU A 19 0.17 13.68 -2.31
CA GLU A 19 -1.03 14.09 -1.57
C GLU A 19 -2.28 13.75 -2.37
N ALA A 20 -3.35 13.41 -1.66
CA ALA A 20 -4.65 13.12 -2.27
C ALA A 20 -5.73 13.27 -1.20
N ASN A 21 -6.96 13.59 -1.62
CA ASN A 21 -8.08 13.70 -0.69
C ASN A 21 -8.72 12.34 -0.43
N ASP A 22 -8.74 11.47 -1.44
CA ASP A 22 -9.36 10.16 -1.34
C ASP A 22 -8.60 9.12 -2.16
N ALA A 23 -9.10 7.88 -2.13
CA ALA A 23 -8.46 6.75 -2.81
C ALA A 23 -8.32 6.96 -4.32
N GLN A 24 -9.36 7.49 -4.98
CA GLN A 24 -9.34 7.64 -6.43
C GLN A 24 -8.29 8.68 -6.86
N GLU A 25 -8.17 9.79 -6.14
CA GLU A 25 -7.12 10.77 -6.41
C GLU A 25 -5.74 10.19 -6.16
N LEU A 26 -5.60 9.37 -5.12
CA LEU A 26 -4.34 8.70 -4.84
C LEU A 26 -3.93 7.79 -6.01
N PHE A 27 -4.88 7.05 -6.58
CA PHE A 27 -4.60 6.16 -7.69
C PHE A 27 -4.14 6.93 -8.94
N ASP A 28 -4.67 8.13 -9.18
CA ASP A 28 -4.17 8.99 -10.25
C ASP A 28 -2.71 9.36 -10.00
N GLY A 29 -2.37 9.75 -8.78
CA GLY A 29 -1.00 10.10 -8.41
C GLY A 29 -0.04 8.91 -8.49
N LEU A 30 -0.48 7.73 -8.06
CA LEU A 30 0.33 6.52 -8.16
C LEU A 30 0.56 6.12 -9.61
N GLU A 31 -0.45 6.23 -10.45
CA GLU A 31 -0.30 5.94 -11.87
C GLU A 31 0.77 6.85 -12.50
N ASP A 32 0.71 8.15 -12.20
CA ASP A 32 1.67 9.12 -12.71
C ASP A 32 3.11 8.77 -12.33
N ARG A 33 3.32 8.14 -11.19
CA ARG A 33 4.66 7.80 -10.69
C ARG A 33 5.12 6.40 -11.09
N LEU A 34 4.22 5.43 -11.12
CA LEU A 34 4.58 4.03 -11.33
C LEU A 34 4.56 3.62 -12.80
N LYS A 35 3.65 4.20 -13.60
CA LYS A 35 3.54 3.82 -15.01
C LYS A 35 4.78 4.16 -15.83
N PRO A 36 5.37 5.37 -15.71
CA PRO A 36 6.62 5.67 -16.43
C PRO A 36 7.78 4.76 -16.06
N LEU A 37 7.74 4.14 -14.86
CA LEU A 37 8.77 3.22 -14.40
C LEU A 37 8.54 1.78 -14.92
N GLY A 38 7.43 1.53 -15.61
CA GLY A 38 7.17 0.24 -16.24
C GLY A 38 6.50 -0.78 -15.33
N TYR A 39 5.85 -0.37 -14.26
CA TYR A 39 5.19 -1.31 -13.34
C TYR A 39 3.75 -1.63 -13.70
N LEU A 40 3.05 -0.70 -14.36
CA LEU A 40 1.60 -0.78 -14.56
C LEU A 40 1.22 -0.95 -16.02
N LYS A 41 0.21 -1.78 -16.27
CA LYS A 41 -0.45 -1.86 -17.57
C LYS A 41 -1.47 -0.72 -17.70
N ASP A 42 -1.92 -0.46 -18.93
CA ASP A 42 -2.93 0.57 -19.20
C ASP A 42 -4.25 0.29 -18.48
N THR A 43 -4.53 -0.96 -18.14
CA THR A 43 -5.75 -1.38 -17.46
C THR A 43 -5.74 -1.12 -15.95
N TRP A 44 -4.56 -0.82 -15.37
CA TRP A 44 -4.39 -0.74 -13.92
C TRP A 44 -5.28 0.31 -13.26
N ARG A 45 -5.31 1.52 -13.81
CA ARG A 45 -6.04 2.64 -13.16
C ARG A 45 -7.54 2.35 -13.02
N ALA A 46 -8.17 1.88 -14.09
CA ALA A 46 -9.58 1.53 -14.04
C ALA A 46 -9.84 0.35 -13.12
N ALA A 47 -8.98 -0.67 -13.18
CA ALA A 47 -9.12 -1.88 -12.38
C ALA A 47 -9.00 -1.62 -10.89
N ILE A 48 -7.97 -0.87 -10.46
CA ILE A 48 -7.78 -0.61 -9.03
C ILE A 48 -8.87 0.31 -8.49
N GLY A 49 -9.30 1.27 -9.29
CA GLY A 49 -10.38 2.18 -8.90
C GLY A 49 -11.69 1.45 -8.69
N GLU A 50 -12.06 0.55 -9.59
CA GLU A 50 -13.28 -0.24 -9.47
C GLU A 50 -13.18 -1.24 -8.32
N ARG A 51 -12.03 -1.92 -8.18
CA ARG A 51 -11.83 -2.88 -7.09
C ARG A 51 -11.97 -2.20 -5.72
N GLU A 52 -11.40 -1.01 -5.56
CA GLU A 52 -11.48 -0.28 -4.29
C GLU A 52 -12.92 0.10 -3.95
N LYS A 53 -13.75 0.42 -4.94
CA LYS A 53 -15.17 0.71 -4.73
C LYS A 53 -15.94 -0.53 -4.26
N ASN A 54 -15.64 -1.69 -4.84
CA ASN A 54 -16.35 -2.95 -4.56
C ASN A 54 -15.77 -3.68 -3.35
N TYR A 55 -14.46 -3.58 -3.13
CA TYR A 55 -13.75 -4.25 -2.05
C TYR A 55 -12.79 -3.27 -1.38
N PRO A 56 -13.32 -2.35 -0.56
CA PRO A 56 -12.49 -1.34 0.10
C PRO A 56 -11.39 -1.94 0.98
N THR A 57 -10.27 -1.23 1.08
CA THR A 57 -9.09 -1.72 1.80
C THR A 57 -8.67 -0.85 2.98
N GLY A 58 -9.50 0.10 3.40
CA GLY A 58 -9.21 0.90 4.58
C GLY A 58 -9.30 0.06 5.85
N LEU A 59 -8.33 0.20 6.75
CA LEU A 59 -8.25 -0.55 7.99
C LEU A 59 -8.00 0.39 9.17
N ALA A 60 -8.89 0.31 10.18
CA ALA A 60 -8.71 1.03 11.43
C ALA A 60 -7.96 0.11 12.41
N CYS A 61 -6.63 0.18 12.40
CA CYS A 61 -5.78 -0.62 13.27
C CYS A 61 -5.57 0.05 14.62
N PRO A 62 -5.13 -0.69 15.66
CA PRO A 62 -5.02 -0.12 17.02
C PRO A 62 -4.16 1.14 17.12
N THR A 63 -3.07 1.23 16.37
CA THR A 63 -2.13 2.35 16.43
C THR A 63 -2.45 3.42 15.38
N ALA A 64 -2.97 3.04 14.22
CA ALA A 64 -3.21 3.97 13.12
C ALA A 64 -4.19 3.40 12.11
N GLN A 65 -4.78 4.31 11.35
CA GLN A 65 -5.61 3.94 10.20
C GLN A 65 -4.73 3.90 8.96
N ILE A 66 -4.87 2.83 8.19
CA ILE A 66 -4.07 2.57 6.98
C ILE A 66 -4.95 2.08 5.85
N ALA A 67 -4.37 1.90 4.67
CA ALA A 67 -5.05 1.26 3.55
C ALA A 67 -4.07 0.38 2.76
N ILE A 68 -4.57 -0.70 2.17
CA ILE A 68 -3.76 -1.65 1.42
C ILE A 68 -4.41 -1.91 0.05
N PRO A 69 -4.49 -0.89 -0.82
CA PRO A 69 -5.09 -1.06 -2.15
C PRO A 69 -4.24 -1.95 -3.03
N HIS A 70 -4.90 -2.76 -3.85
CA HIS A 70 -4.25 -3.64 -4.82
C HIS A 70 -5.24 -4.05 -5.91
N THR A 71 -4.72 -4.64 -6.97
CA THR A 71 -5.54 -5.19 -8.06
C THR A 71 -4.96 -6.53 -8.49
N ASP A 72 -5.70 -7.24 -9.37
CA ASP A 72 -5.24 -8.53 -9.86
C ASP A 72 -3.95 -8.40 -10.67
N PRO A 73 -3.07 -9.41 -10.63
CA PRO A 73 -1.77 -9.37 -11.34
C PRO A 73 -1.87 -9.10 -12.83
N VAL A 74 -2.98 -9.43 -13.47
CA VAL A 74 -3.20 -9.20 -14.92
C VAL A 74 -3.03 -7.73 -15.31
N ASN A 75 -3.17 -6.82 -14.36
CA ASN A 75 -3.04 -5.37 -14.58
C ASN A 75 -1.63 -4.83 -14.37
N LEU A 76 -0.67 -5.70 -14.07
CA LEU A 76 0.71 -5.32 -13.74
C LEU A 76 1.68 -5.76 -14.82
N GLU A 77 2.68 -4.91 -15.12
CA GLU A 77 3.82 -5.28 -15.97
C GLU A 77 4.93 -5.92 -15.16
N ARG A 78 5.17 -5.42 -13.95
CA ARG A 78 6.20 -5.91 -13.05
C ARG A 78 5.69 -5.87 -11.61
N PRO A 79 6.16 -6.78 -10.74
CA PRO A 79 5.78 -6.71 -9.34
C PRO A 79 6.43 -5.52 -8.63
N TYR A 80 5.74 -4.97 -7.63
CA TYR A 80 6.24 -3.85 -6.85
C TYR A 80 5.51 -3.76 -5.51
N ILE A 81 6.09 -3.00 -4.59
CA ILE A 81 5.42 -2.55 -3.36
C ILE A 81 5.67 -1.05 -3.26
N ALA A 82 4.63 -0.26 -3.35
CA ALA A 82 4.72 1.19 -3.20
C ALA A 82 4.14 1.60 -1.85
N ILE A 83 4.84 2.50 -1.17
CA ILE A 83 4.43 2.99 0.15
C ILE A 83 4.24 4.49 0.07
N VAL A 84 3.08 4.97 0.52
CA VAL A 84 2.76 6.40 0.55
C VAL A 84 2.53 6.81 1.99
N LYS A 85 3.32 7.77 2.46
CA LYS A 85 3.09 8.41 3.76
C LYS A 85 2.75 9.88 3.50
N PRO A 86 1.46 10.21 3.36
CA PRO A 86 1.03 11.55 3.03
C PRO A 86 1.17 12.49 4.24
N LYS A 87 1.23 13.79 3.97
CA LYS A 87 1.24 14.80 5.03
C LYS A 87 -0.12 14.90 5.71
N SER A 88 -1.19 14.74 4.92
CA SER A 88 -2.56 14.70 5.43
C SER A 88 -3.17 13.34 5.13
N PRO A 89 -3.99 12.77 6.04
CA PRO A 89 -4.60 11.47 5.81
C PRO A 89 -5.43 11.43 4.53
N ILE A 90 -5.46 10.26 3.90
CA ILE A 90 -6.22 10.03 2.67
C ILE A 90 -7.46 9.20 3.01
N LYS A 91 -8.62 9.61 2.52
CA LYS A 91 -9.88 8.94 2.83
C LYS A 91 -10.06 7.66 2.04
N PHE A 92 -10.33 6.58 2.76
CA PHE A 92 -10.67 5.27 2.21
C PHE A 92 -11.94 4.75 2.86
N GLN A 93 -12.71 3.94 2.13
CA GLN A 93 -13.82 3.23 2.74
C GLN A 93 -13.30 2.05 3.54
N PRO A 94 -14.00 1.65 4.62
CA PRO A 94 -13.53 0.55 5.47
C PRO A 94 -13.65 -0.80 4.79
N MET A 95 -12.67 -1.68 5.06
CA MET A 95 -12.70 -3.05 4.57
C MET A 95 -13.95 -3.76 5.07
N GLY A 96 -14.64 -4.46 4.17
CA GLY A 96 -15.90 -5.10 4.48
C GLY A 96 -17.12 -4.18 4.36
N GLY A 97 -16.91 -2.89 4.09
CA GLY A 97 -17.98 -1.92 3.89
C GLY A 97 -18.73 -1.53 5.16
N MET A 98 -18.26 -1.91 6.34
CA MET A 98 -18.90 -1.61 7.61
C MET A 98 -18.00 -0.74 8.48
N GLY A 99 -18.61 0.20 9.20
CA GLY A 99 -17.88 1.12 10.06
C GLY A 99 -17.68 2.48 9.42
N ASP A 100 -16.88 3.31 10.10
CA ASP A 100 -16.62 4.67 9.67
C ASP A 100 -15.58 4.72 8.56
N GLU A 101 -15.63 5.82 7.80
CA GLU A 101 -14.60 6.11 6.79
C GLU A 101 -13.20 6.12 7.44
N VAL A 102 -12.23 5.54 6.74
CA VAL A 102 -10.86 5.44 7.22
C VAL A 102 -10.06 6.64 6.72
N GLU A 103 -9.30 7.26 7.60
CA GLU A 103 -8.37 8.33 7.25
C GLU A 103 -6.95 7.74 7.30
N ALA A 104 -6.51 7.25 6.14
CA ALA A 104 -5.24 6.51 6.07
C ALA A 104 -4.04 7.42 6.23
N LYS A 105 -3.22 7.12 7.24
CA LYS A 105 -1.95 7.80 7.50
C LYS A 105 -0.80 7.15 6.75
N LEU A 106 -1.03 5.95 6.26
CA LEU A 106 -0.05 5.19 5.49
C LEU A 106 -0.82 4.32 4.50
N VAL A 107 -0.36 4.28 3.26
CA VAL A 107 -0.95 3.45 2.22
C VAL A 107 0.13 2.53 1.66
N ILE A 108 -0.15 1.23 1.64
CA ILE A 108 0.73 0.24 1.04
C ILE A 108 0.03 -0.29 -0.21
N ASN A 109 0.49 0.12 -1.39
CA ASN A 109 -0.06 -0.34 -2.65
C ASN A 109 0.71 -1.57 -3.10
N LEU A 110 0.03 -2.71 -3.11
CA LEU A 110 0.63 -3.99 -3.43
C LEU A 110 0.50 -4.32 -4.91
N GLY A 111 1.60 -4.77 -5.51
CA GLY A 111 1.64 -5.29 -6.86
C GLY A 111 2.36 -6.63 -6.89
N ILE A 112 1.84 -7.61 -6.15
CA ILE A 112 2.44 -8.95 -6.08
C ILE A 112 1.90 -9.80 -7.22
N MET A 113 2.78 -10.42 -8.00
CA MET A 113 2.39 -11.20 -9.17
C MET A 113 2.42 -12.71 -8.97
N ARG A 114 3.16 -13.22 -7.99
CA ARG A 114 3.22 -14.66 -7.74
C ARG A 114 1.90 -15.16 -7.10
N ASP A 115 1.54 -16.40 -7.40
CA ASP A 115 0.31 -17.01 -6.90
C ASP A 115 0.28 -17.02 -5.38
N GLY A 116 -0.85 -16.56 -4.81
CA GLY A 116 -1.02 -16.49 -3.35
C GLY A 116 -0.21 -15.41 -2.66
N GLY A 117 0.65 -14.67 -3.38
CA GLY A 117 1.54 -13.69 -2.79
C GLY A 117 0.82 -12.50 -2.18
N GLN A 118 -0.28 -12.05 -2.77
CA GLN A 118 -1.03 -10.93 -2.20
C GLN A 118 -1.67 -11.30 -0.86
N VAL A 119 -2.24 -12.51 -0.76
CA VAL A 119 -2.83 -13.00 0.49
C VAL A 119 -1.75 -13.13 1.57
N GLU A 120 -0.61 -13.73 1.23
CA GLU A 120 0.50 -13.87 2.15
C GLU A 120 1.00 -12.50 2.63
N MET A 121 1.15 -11.54 1.71
CA MET A 121 1.58 -10.19 2.05
C MET A 121 0.57 -9.49 2.96
N LEU A 122 -0.72 -9.62 2.68
CA LEU A 122 -1.76 -9.04 3.53
C LEU A 122 -1.65 -9.56 4.96
N GLN A 123 -1.43 -10.87 5.14
CA GLN A 123 -1.27 -11.47 6.47
C GLN A 123 -0.04 -10.92 7.19
N LYS A 124 1.06 -10.76 6.47
CA LYS A 124 2.30 -10.20 7.04
C LYS A 124 2.12 -8.74 7.46
N LEU A 125 1.45 -7.95 6.63
CA LEU A 125 1.17 -6.54 6.93
C LEU A 125 0.24 -6.41 8.14
N MET A 126 -0.77 -7.28 8.25
CA MET A 126 -1.64 -7.29 9.43
C MET A 126 -0.83 -7.57 10.70
N GLY A 127 0.17 -8.45 10.63
CA GLY A 127 1.06 -8.70 11.76
C GLY A 127 1.83 -7.47 12.21
N ILE A 128 2.17 -6.57 11.29
CA ILE A 128 2.80 -5.29 11.63
C ILE A 128 1.80 -4.34 12.29
N PHE A 129 0.64 -4.14 11.65
CA PHE A 129 -0.29 -3.09 12.07
C PHE A 129 -1.16 -3.46 13.26
N MET A 130 -1.25 -4.73 13.61
CA MET A 130 -1.88 -5.18 14.84
C MET A 130 -0.91 -5.17 16.04
N ASP A 131 0.37 -4.90 15.81
CA ASP A 131 1.42 -4.78 16.84
C ASP A 131 1.75 -3.30 17.02
N GLU A 132 1.52 -2.75 18.21
CA GLU A 132 1.72 -1.33 18.49
C GLU A 132 3.15 -0.87 18.24
N ALA A 133 4.15 -1.65 18.67
CA ALA A 133 5.56 -1.26 18.55
C ALA A 133 6.00 -1.27 17.09
N LYS A 134 5.64 -2.30 16.33
CA LYS A 134 5.98 -2.40 14.91
C LYS A 134 5.30 -1.30 14.10
N SER A 135 4.02 -1.09 14.35
CA SER A 135 3.23 -0.04 13.69
C SER A 135 3.82 1.34 13.97
N ALA A 136 4.13 1.63 15.24
CA ALA A 136 4.73 2.92 15.60
C ALA A 136 6.07 3.13 14.92
N ASN A 137 6.88 2.08 14.80
CA ASN A 137 8.19 2.18 14.14
C ASN A 137 8.04 2.56 12.65
N VAL A 138 7.19 1.85 11.90
CA VAL A 138 7.03 2.17 10.48
C VAL A 138 6.42 3.56 10.27
N LEU A 139 5.48 3.96 11.13
CA LEU A 139 4.85 5.28 11.05
C LEU A 139 5.80 6.42 11.42
N SER A 140 6.86 6.14 12.19
CA SER A 140 7.83 7.14 12.60
C SER A 140 8.89 7.43 11.54
N GLN A 141 8.98 6.62 10.50
CA GLN A 141 10.00 6.79 9.48
C GLN A 141 9.78 8.07 8.67
N THR A 142 10.86 8.78 8.39
CA THR A 142 10.85 10.07 7.69
C THR A 142 11.67 10.06 6.41
N THR A 143 12.33 8.94 6.10
CA THR A 143 13.11 8.79 4.87
C THR A 143 12.70 7.53 4.13
N PRO A 144 12.82 7.51 2.79
CA PRO A 144 12.55 6.29 2.01
C PRO A 144 13.38 5.09 2.46
N GLU A 145 14.66 5.29 2.74
CA GLU A 145 15.57 4.24 3.17
C GLU A 145 15.16 3.68 4.54
N GLY A 146 14.77 4.56 5.47
CA GLY A 146 14.29 4.16 6.79
C GLY A 146 12.99 3.35 6.70
N MET A 147 12.08 3.78 5.83
CA MET A 147 10.83 3.06 5.60
C MET A 147 11.08 1.65 5.05
N VAL A 148 11.93 1.53 4.03
CA VAL A 148 12.29 0.23 3.46
C VAL A 148 12.95 -0.67 4.50
N SER A 149 13.86 -0.12 5.29
CA SER A 149 14.55 -0.88 6.34
C SER A 149 13.58 -1.41 7.39
N ALA A 150 12.64 -0.57 7.84
CA ALA A 150 11.67 -0.97 8.86
C ALA A 150 10.75 -2.08 8.36
N PHE A 151 10.16 -1.91 7.17
CA PHE A 151 9.30 -2.94 6.59
C PHE A 151 10.09 -4.22 6.27
N GLY A 152 11.29 -4.08 5.72
CA GLY A 152 12.13 -5.22 5.37
C GLY A 152 12.47 -6.08 6.57
N GLY A 153 12.74 -5.46 7.71
CA GLY A 153 13.03 -6.17 8.96
C GLY A 153 11.85 -6.99 9.47
N TYR A 154 10.63 -6.47 9.30
CA TYR A 154 9.42 -7.16 9.77
C TYR A 154 8.89 -8.18 8.76
N LEU A 155 9.12 -7.96 7.47
CA LEU A 155 8.58 -8.81 6.41
C LEU A 155 9.54 -9.91 5.95
N ALA A 156 10.78 -9.86 6.39
CA ALA A 156 11.78 -10.85 6.01
C ALA A 156 11.50 -12.23 6.62
#